data_81ba75b843942c36b050ec68a5bea601
#
_entry.id   81ba75b843942c36b050ec68a5bea601
#
_cell.length_a   1.000
_cell.length_b   1.000
_cell.length_c   1.000
_cell.angle_alpha   90.00
_cell.angle_beta   90.00
_cell.angle_gamma   90.00
#
_symmetry.space_group_name_H-M   'P 1'
#
loop_
_entity.id
_entity.type
_entity.pdbx_description
1 polymer ?
#
loop_
_entity_poly.entity_id
_entity_poly.type
_entity_poly.pdbx_seq_one_letter_code
_entity_poly.pdbx_strand_id
1 'polypeptide(L)'
;MLVARLLELEAAGALTTAHVRAGAQVGGVNVRTVWRWLDAARTEGRVERRPRARLELSDQMWEVLAQAGGNVAALHRHLKAAGGEVPSLASLHRAVRRDLQAGRVLPDRAVARREREEQQTRQALADLALAGPSEGDAAKVAARRLPRLGPEATGSLPVGENGALAGVALPAGAQLVRTSSVRSVAESVGQAMATQGAVCVFGDPGRGKTAAVRMALGEVPPGWKVTWVPVPVRPSVAGMRRAVFDALGLAGRFPHTSALADAAVTGALGEARVLVVDEAQRLPVPCLEYLQSLWDHPGTRITLVLVGAGSERALSRLPQVASRIGAWQEVPRLDAAEVATVVTGFHPLWRTVPAPDLTWIDRSCAHGTFRTWAALTAHLQNALLTTADASIDRALLRRLFKRVAPPL
;
A
#
# COMPACT_ATOMS: atom_id res chain seq x y z
N MET A 1 -22.07 33.66 32.32
CA MET A 1 -23.38 34.40 32.45
C MET A 1 -24.58 33.45 32.56
N LEU A 2 -24.79 32.47 31.66
CA LEU A 2 -25.98 31.59 31.67
C LEU A 2 -26.18 30.79 32.98
N VAL A 3 -25.14 30.09 33.44
CA VAL A 3 -25.20 29.26 34.67
C VAL A 3 -25.41 30.10 35.92
N ALA A 4 -24.77 31.29 36.01
CA ALA A 4 -24.95 32.23 37.10
C ALA A 4 -26.45 32.65 37.21
N ARG A 5 -27.06 32.99 36.08
CA ARG A 5 -28.47 33.42 36.06
C ARG A 5 -29.42 32.30 36.46
N LEU A 6 -29.12 31.05 36.06
CA LEU A 6 -29.91 29.90 36.49
C LEU A 6 -29.77 29.60 37.98
N LEU A 7 -28.58 29.81 38.56
CA LEU A 7 -28.37 29.69 40.02
C LEU A 7 -29.07 30.80 40.79
N GLU A 8 -29.13 32.04 40.29
CA GLU A 8 -29.91 33.12 40.88
C GLU A 8 -31.42 32.76 40.92
N LEU A 9 -31.98 32.23 39.84
CA LEU A 9 -33.35 31.76 39.77
C LEU A 9 -33.62 30.63 40.77
N GLU A 10 -32.66 29.74 40.93
CA GLU A 10 -32.73 28.65 41.90
C GLU A 10 -32.71 29.16 43.33
N ALA A 11 -31.80 30.06 43.66
CA ALA A 11 -31.73 30.70 44.95
C ALA A 11 -33.02 31.48 45.31
N ALA A 12 -33.70 32.03 44.31
CA ALA A 12 -35.00 32.69 44.46
C ALA A 12 -36.20 31.71 44.48
N GLY A 13 -35.94 30.37 44.39
CA GLY A 13 -37.00 29.34 44.33
C GLY A 13 -37.82 29.35 43.03
N ALA A 14 -37.37 30.09 42.01
CA ALA A 14 -38.09 30.34 40.76
C ALA A 14 -37.56 29.48 39.57
N LEU A 15 -36.57 28.61 39.78
CA LEU A 15 -36.00 27.80 38.70
C LEU A 15 -36.98 26.71 38.25
N THR A 16 -37.34 26.71 36.98
CA THR A 16 -38.22 25.71 36.39
C THR A 16 -37.47 24.93 35.26
N THR A 17 -37.97 23.78 34.89
CA THR A 17 -37.47 23.03 33.72
C THR A 17 -37.54 23.82 32.42
N ALA A 18 -38.46 24.77 32.31
CA ALA A 18 -38.56 25.68 31.17
C ALA A 18 -37.33 26.61 31.07
N HIS A 19 -36.87 27.14 32.20
CA HIS A 19 -35.66 27.95 32.27
C HIS A 19 -34.40 27.18 31.83
N VAL A 20 -34.28 25.93 32.24
CA VAL A 20 -33.17 25.06 31.85
C VAL A 20 -33.23 24.71 30.35
N ARG A 21 -34.42 24.47 29.77
CA ARG A 21 -34.61 24.27 28.33
C ARG A 21 -34.27 25.54 27.54
N ALA A 22 -34.72 26.70 27.97
CA ALA A 22 -34.39 27.96 27.35
C ALA A 22 -32.89 28.21 27.40
N GLY A 23 -32.25 27.94 28.55
CA GLY A 23 -30.78 28.02 28.70
C GLY A 23 -30.03 27.07 27.81
N ALA A 24 -30.54 25.86 27.57
CA ALA A 24 -29.94 24.90 26.63
C ALA A 24 -30.04 25.41 25.19
N GLN A 25 -31.15 26.00 24.81
CA GLN A 25 -31.37 26.58 23.49
C GLN A 25 -30.44 27.78 23.23
N VAL A 26 -30.34 28.72 24.18
CA VAL A 26 -29.44 29.89 24.10
C VAL A 26 -27.96 29.47 24.09
N GLY A 27 -27.59 28.42 24.85
CA GLY A 27 -26.24 27.91 24.93
C GLY A 27 -25.88 26.96 23.79
N GLY A 28 -26.76 26.61 22.87
CA GLY A 28 -26.52 25.67 21.79
C GLY A 28 -26.16 24.25 22.29
N VAL A 29 -26.64 23.84 23.45
CA VAL A 29 -26.26 22.58 24.10
C VAL A 29 -27.50 21.75 24.50
N ASN A 30 -27.29 20.47 24.81
CA ASN A 30 -28.37 19.62 25.32
C ASN A 30 -28.74 19.99 26.74
N VAL A 31 -30.03 19.87 27.11
CA VAL A 31 -30.60 20.11 28.44
C VAL A 31 -29.81 19.37 29.53
N ARG A 32 -29.40 18.13 29.27
CA ARG A 32 -28.54 17.33 30.17
C ARG A 32 -27.22 17.99 30.47
N THR A 33 -26.68 18.74 29.52
CA THR A 33 -25.38 19.47 29.68
C THR A 33 -25.60 20.67 30.62
N VAL A 34 -26.73 21.35 30.54
CA VAL A 34 -27.05 22.48 31.44
C VAL A 34 -27.25 21.98 32.88
N TRP A 35 -27.94 20.86 33.08
CA TRP A 35 -28.08 20.24 34.40
C TRP A 35 -26.71 19.87 34.99
N ARG A 36 -25.83 19.28 34.20
CA ARG A 36 -24.46 18.96 34.64
C ARG A 36 -23.65 20.20 35.02
N TRP A 37 -23.87 21.31 34.33
CA TRP A 37 -23.21 22.58 34.69
C TRP A 37 -23.75 23.17 35.98
N LEU A 38 -25.07 23.11 36.20
CA LEU A 38 -25.68 23.50 37.45
C LEU A 38 -25.22 22.65 38.63
N ASP A 39 -25.10 21.35 38.43
CA ASP A 39 -24.63 20.42 39.45
C ASP A 39 -23.16 20.69 39.82
N ALA A 40 -22.30 20.90 38.80
CA ALA A 40 -20.90 21.30 39.02
C ALA A 40 -20.78 22.68 39.73
N ALA A 41 -21.67 23.59 39.40
CA ALA A 41 -21.67 24.91 40.07
C ALA A 41 -22.13 24.85 41.53
N ARG A 42 -23.09 23.96 41.85
CA ARG A 42 -23.54 23.69 43.23
C ARG A 42 -22.47 23.00 44.07
N THR A 43 -21.79 21.98 43.50
CA THR A 43 -20.83 21.17 44.25
C THR A 43 -19.46 21.79 44.34
N GLU A 44 -19.01 22.47 43.29
CA GLU A 44 -17.68 23.03 43.18
C GLU A 44 -17.61 24.57 43.29
N GLY A 45 -18.77 25.24 43.46
CA GLY A 45 -18.85 26.72 43.50
C GLY A 45 -18.44 27.43 42.22
N ARG A 46 -18.40 26.68 41.08
CA ARG A 46 -17.77 27.11 39.86
C ARG A 46 -18.77 27.41 38.76
N VAL A 47 -18.87 28.68 38.38
CA VAL A 47 -19.78 29.19 37.35
C VAL A 47 -19.12 29.18 35.94
N GLU A 48 -17.81 29.10 35.87
CA GLU A 48 -17.04 29.12 34.61
C GLU A 48 -16.48 27.78 34.22
N ARG A 49 -16.32 27.58 32.89
CA ARG A 49 -15.72 26.37 32.33
C ARG A 49 -14.25 26.32 32.74
N ARG A 50 -13.81 25.23 33.36
CA ARG A 50 -12.38 25.00 33.61
C ARG A 50 -11.61 25.11 32.31
N PRO A 51 -10.65 26.02 32.19
CA PRO A 51 -9.74 25.95 31.06
C PRO A 51 -9.04 24.58 31.15
N ARG A 52 -9.26 23.71 30.18
CA ARG A 52 -8.48 22.48 30.10
C ARG A 52 -7.05 22.89 29.86
N ALA A 53 -6.14 22.55 30.79
CA ALA A 53 -4.72 22.69 30.57
C ALA A 53 -4.38 22.08 29.19
N ARG A 54 -3.87 22.92 28.28
CA ARG A 54 -3.47 22.44 26.97
C ARG A 54 -2.21 21.61 27.17
N LEU A 55 -2.22 20.38 26.66
CA LEU A 55 -1.02 19.56 26.62
C LEU A 55 0.01 20.25 25.72
N GLU A 56 1.15 20.61 26.29
CA GLU A 56 2.32 21.09 25.56
C GLU A 56 3.32 19.96 25.45
N LEU A 57 3.89 19.77 24.26
CA LEU A 57 4.91 18.76 24.04
C LEU A 57 6.25 19.38 24.40
N SER A 58 6.91 18.81 25.41
CA SER A 58 8.28 19.19 25.75
C SER A 58 9.23 18.84 24.60
N ASP A 59 10.39 19.48 24.55
CA ASP A 59 11.41 19.19 23.53
C ASP A 59 11.84 17.72 23.57
N GLN A 60 11.94 17.14 24.76
CA GLN A 60 12.23 15.72 24.93
C GLN A 60 11.14 14.80 24.32
N MET A 61 9.86 15.13 24.52
CA MET A 61 8.74 14.40 23.90
C MET A 61 8.75 14.54 22.37
N TRP A 62 9.15 15.72 21.87
CA TRP A 62 9.28 15.97 20.45
C TRP A 62 10.45 15.22 19.83
N GLU A 63 11.56 15.11 20.55
CA GLU A 63 12.73 14.33 20.13
C GLU A 63 12.41 12.83 20.04
N VAL A 64 11.73 12.27 21.04
CA VAL A 64 11.22 10.88 21.01
C VAL A 64 10.22 10.67 19.87
N LEU A 65 9.35 11.66 19.60
CA LEU A 65 8.43 11.62 18.46
C LEU A 65 9.19 11.64 17.12
N ALA A 66 10.23 12.47 17.03
CA ALA A 66 11.10 12.55 15.86
C ALA A 66 11.84 11.22 15.61
N GLN A 67 12.47 10.66 16.67
CA GLN A 67 13.10 9.34 16.64
C GLN A 67 12.10 8.23 16.26
N ALA A 68 10.84 8.34 16.67
CA ALA A 68 9.76 7.45 16.28
C ALA A 68 9.20 7.72 14.84
N GLY A 69 9.84 8.62 14.06
CA GLY A 69 9.38 8.98 12.71
C GLY A 69 8.00 9.61 12.67
N GLY A 70 7.62 10.38 13.71
CA GLY A 70 6.30 11.00 13.83
C GLY A 70 5.19 10.05 14.32
N ASN A 71 5.53 8.87 14.80
CA ASN A 71 4.55 7.90 15.30
C ASN A 71 4.11 8.23 16.73
N VAL A 72 2.94 8.89 16.85
CA VAL A 72 2.36 9.31 18.15
C VAL A 72 2.05 8.13 19.07
N ALA A 73 1.70 6.96 18.51
CA ALA A 73 1.46 5.76 19.32
C ALA A 73 2.75 5.20 19.93
N ALA A 74 3.89 5.36 19.23
CA ALA A 74 5.20 5.01 19.78
C ALA A 74 5.62 5.96 20.89
N LEU A 75 5.40 7.27 20.73
CA LEU A 75 5.58 8.26 21.80
C LEU A 75 4.73 7.91 23.02
N HIS A 76 3.45 7.58 22.84
CA HIS A 76 2.56 7.20 23.96
C HIS A 76 3.07 5.95 24.70
N ARG A 77 3.55 4.93 23.96
CA ARG A 77 4.16 3.73 24.60
C ARG A 77 5.43 4.06 25.36
N HIS A 78 6.29 4.93 24.82
CA HIS A 78 7.50 5.37 25.48
C HIS A 78 7.19 6.09 26.79
N LEU A 79 6.24 7.03 26.77
CA LEU A 79 5.78 7.74 27.98
C LEU A 79 5.20 6.81 29.03
N LYS A 80 4.46 5.77 28.58
CA LYS A 80 3.89 4.75 29.46
C LYS A 80 4.98 3.88 30.12
N ALA A 81 6.05 3.58 29.39
CA ALA A 81 7.19 2.80 29.90
C ALA A 81 8.06 3.63 30.87
N ALA A 82 8.12 4.95 30.70
CA ALA A 82 8.90 5.84 31.58
C ALA A 82 8.26 6.09 32.97
N GLY A 83 6.99 5.67 33.18
CA GLY A 83 6.26 5.81 34.45
C GLY A 83 5.92 7.26 34.76
N GLY A 84 4.65 7.58 34.87
CA GLY A 84 4.18 8.94 35.16
C GLY A 84 2.73 9.14 34.67
N GLU A 85 2.20 10.35 34.81
CA GLU A 85 0.87 10.69 34.31
C GLU A 85 0.93 10.81 32.78
N VAL A 86 0.45 9.75 32.08
CA VAL A 86 0.54 9.64 30.61
C VAL A 86 -0.67 10.30 29.96
N PRO A 87 -0.49 11.31 29.10
CA PRO A 87 -1.59 11.93 28.38
C PRO A 87 -2.28 10.92 27.45
N SER A 88 -3.60 11.05 27.27
CA SER A 88 -4.32 10.18 26.36
C SER A 88 -3.77 10.28 24.92
N LEU A 89 -3.83 9.18 24.17
CA LEU A 89 -3.38 9.13 22.78
C LEU A 89 -4.04 10.23 21.92
N ALA A 90 -5.34 10.49 22.17
CA ALA A 90 -6.09 11.56 21.48
C ALA A 90 -5.57 12.97 21.84
N SER A 91 -5.10 13.16 23.06
CA SER A 91 -4.51 14.44 23.50
C SER A 91 -3.14 14.66 22.85
N LEU A 92 -2.32 13.61 22.77
CA LEU A 92 -1.03 13.65 22.07
C LEU A 92 -1.21 13.93 20.58
N HIS A 93 -2.13 13.25 19.90
CA HIS A 93 -2.43 13.54 18.49
C HIS A 93 -2.85 14.99 18.24
N ARG A 94 -3.67 15.57 19.14
CA ARG A 94 -4.09 16.97 19.04
C ARG A 94 -2.93 17.93 19.26
N ALA A 95 -2.06 17.66 20.23
CA ALA A 95 -0.88 18.45 20.52
C ALA A 95 0.11 18.43 19.35
N VAL A 96 0.46 17.26 18.83
CA VAL A 96 1.34 17.08 17.65
C VAL A 96 0.80 17.82 16.43
N ARG A 97 -0.50 17.66 16.13
CA ARG A 97 -1.11 18.35 14.98
C ARG A 97 -1.02 19.86 15.11
N ARG A 98 -1.28 20.41 16.31
CA ARG A 98 -1.19 21.84 16.59
C ARG A 98 0.23 22.37 16.40
N ASP A 99 1.22 21.65 16.93
CA ASP A 99 2.62 22.07 16.87
C ASP A 99 3.17 21.99 15.44
N LEU A 100 2.74 21.00 14.63
CA LEU A 100 3.02 20.97 13.18
C LEU A 100 2.36 22.13 12.43
N GLN A 101 1.11 22.50 12.79
CA GLN A 101 0.43 23.66 12.21
C GLN A 101 1.08 24.99 12.62
N ALA A 102 1.73 25.03 13.79
CA ALA A 102 2.51 26.17 14.26
C ALA A 102 3.91 26.27 13.62
N GLY A 103 4.25 25.38 12.67
CA GLY A 103 5.51 25.40 11.94
C GLY A 103 6.63 24.56 12.56
N ARG A 104 6.34 23.76 13.60
CA ARG A 104 7.32 22.82 14.15
C ARG A 104 7.52 21.68 13.16
N VAL A 105 8.76 21.44 12.71
CA VAL A 105 9.07 20.48 11.65
C VAL A 105 9.45 19.13 12.27
N LEU A 106 8.87 18.04 11.75
CA LEU A 106 9.38 16.69 12.03
C LEU A 106 10.58 16.42 11.12
N PRO A 107 11.67 15.83 11.61
CA PRO A 107 12.78 15.39 10.77
C PRO A 107 12.27 14.47 9.65
N ASP A 108 12.86 14.58 8.47
CA ASP A 108 12.47 13.81 7.30
C ASP A 108 12.53 12.29 7.63
N ARG A 109 11.41 11.60 7.39
CA ARG A 109 11.27 10.16 7.63
C ARG A 109 12.35 9.34 6.93
N ALA A 110 12.85 9.81 5.78
CA ALA A 110 13.86 9.14 5.01
C ALA A 110 15.24 9.20 5.69
N VAL A 111 15.60 10.34 6.31
CA VAL A 111 16.87 10.52 7.02
C VAL A 111 16.86 9.69 8.31
N ALA A 112 15.82 9.80 9.11
CA ALA A 112 15.68 9.04 10.36
C ALA A 112 15.61 7.52 10.15
N ARG A 113 15.15 7.07 8.98
CA ARG A 113 15.14 5.66 8.60
C ARG A 113 16.53 5.17 8.19
N ARG A 114 17.26 5.93 7.38
CA ARG A 114 18.64 5.60 6.96
C ARG A 114 19.58 5.51 8.17
N GLU A 115 19.50 6.45 9.08
CA GLU A 115 20.32 6.44 10.30
C GLU A 115 20.07 5.20 11.16
N ARG A 116 18.80 4.75 11.27
CA ARG A 116 18.48 3.50 11.98
C ARG A 116 18.96 2.26 11.26
N GLU A 117 18.77 2.18 9.95
CA GLU A 117 19.24 1.05 9.14
C GLU A 117 20.77 0.95 9.20
N GLU A 118 21.48 2.07 9.19
CA GLU A 118 22.93 2.11 9.37
C GLU A 118 23.37 1.71 10.78
N GLN A 119 22.63 2.13 11.81
CA GLN A 119 22.93 1.79 13.19
C GLN A 119 22.64 0.32 13.49
N GLN A 120 21.54 -0.23 12.95
CA GLN A 120 21.23 -1.66 13.05
C GLN A 120 22.24 -2.51 12.28
N THR A 121 22.69 -2.07 11.13
CA THR A 121 23.73 -2.75 10.33
C THR A 121 25.07 -2.74 11.06
N ARG A 122 25.46 -1.63 11.68
CA ARG A 122 26.66 -1.56 12.53
C ARG A 122 26.59 -2.48 13.75
N GLN A 123 25.41 -2.53 14.40
CA GLN A 123 25.19 -3.43 15.53
C GLN A 123 25.28 -4.90 15.11
N ALA A 124 24.61 -5.26 14.03
CA ALA A 124 24.64 -6.62 13.48
C ALA A 124 26.05 -7.04 13.02
N LEU A 125 26.82 -6.12 12.46
CA LEU A 125 28.22 -6.37 12.12
C LEU A 125 29.09 -6.53 13.37
N ALA A 126 28.84 -5.77 14.43
CA ALA A 126 29.54 -5.92 15.69
C ALA A 126 29.21 -7.27 16.37
N ASP A 127 27.92 -7.68 16.34
CA ASP A 127 27.47 -8.96 16.87
C ASP A 127 28.05 -10.16 16.08
N LEU A 128 28.19 -10.02 14.74
CA LEU A 128 28.84 -11.01 13.88
C LEU A 128 30.35 -11.07 14.09
N ALA A 129 31.00 -9.94 14.43
CA ALA A 129 32.44 -9.91 14.71
C ALA A 129 32.82 -10.55 16.05
N LEU A 130 31.85 -10.62 16.98
CA LEU A 130 32.00 -11.29 18.27
C LEU A 130 31.73 -12.80 18.24
N ALA A 131 31.02 -13.28 17.20
CA ALA A 131 30.80 -14.70 16.94
C ALA A 131 31.86 -15.19 15.92
N GLY A 132 32.95 -15.74 16.42
CA GLY A 132 33.99 -16.33 15.57
C GLY A 132 33.43 -17.46 14.70
N PRO A 133 34.01 -17.70 13.50
CA PRO A 133 33.43 -18.64 12.53
C PRO A 133 33.50 -20.08 13.04
N SER A 134 32.36 -20.75 13.15
CA SER A 134 32.31 -22.20 13.28
C SER A 134 32.39 -22.82 11.88
N GLU A 135 33.41 -23.66 11.67
CA GLU A 135 33.75 -24.29 10.38
C GLU A 135 32.70 -25.26 9.80
N GLY A 136 31.51 -25.38 10.44
CA GLY A 136 30.51 -26.40 10.07
C GLY A 136 29.43 -25.94 9.08
N ASP A 137 29.19 -24.66 8.91
CA ASP A 137 28.00 -24.15 8.18
C ASP A 137 28.29 -23.67 6.74
N ALA A 138 29.55 -23.44 6.40
CA ALA A 138 29.91 -23.01 5.04
C ALA A 138 29.69 -24.07 3.95
N ALA A 139 29.70 -25.35 4.30
CA ALA A 139 29.53 -26.45 3.35
C ALA A 139 28.07 -26.74 2.97
N LYS A 140 27.09 -26.33 3.80
CA LYS A 140 25.65 -26.59 3.52
C LYS A 140 25.00 -25.52 2.66
N VAL A 141 25.56 -24.33 2.56
CA VAL A 141 25.04 -23.22 1.75
C VAL A 141 25.43 -23.36 0.27
N ALA A 142 26.55 -24.05 -0.02
CA ALA A 142 27.07 -24.18 -1.40
C ALA A 142 26.34 -25.21 -2.26
N ALA A 143 25.43 -26.05 -1.71
CA ALA A 143 24.84 -27.18 -2.44
C ALA A 143 23.43 -26.93 -2.99
N ARG A 144 22.80 -25.77 -2.75
CA ARG A 144 21.54 -25.40 -3.38
C ARG A 144 21.76 -24.49 -4.58
N ARG A 145 22.06 -25.09 -5.73
CA ARG A 145 22.03 -24.38 -7.04
C ARG A 145 20.62 -23.84 -7.26
N LEU A 146 20.51 -22.51 -7.23
CA LEU A 146 19.38 -21.78 -7.79
C LEU A 146 19.22 -22.15 -9.26
N PRO A 147 18.00 -22.41 -9.76
CA PRO A 147 17.77 -22.49 -11.19
C PRO A 147 18.12 -21.12 -11.78
N ARG A 148 19.22 -21.04 -12.51
CA ARG A 148 19.58 -19.86 -13.31
C ARG A 148 18.59 -19.82 -14.46
N LEU A 149 17.68 -18.86 -14.43
CA LEU A 149 16.97 -18.40 -15.62
C LEU A 149 18.04 -17.84 -16.57
N GLY A 150 18.25 -18.50 -17.72
CA GLY A 150 19.31 -18.17 -18.67
C GLY A 150 19.18 -16.72 -19.19
N PRO A 151 20.32 -16.04 -19.44
CA PRO A 151 20.30 -14.78 -20.12
C PRO A 151 20.11 -15.07 -21.62
N GLU A 152 19.12 -14.53 -22.21
CA GLU A 152 18.85 -14.42 -23.65
C GLU A 152 17.48 -14.99 -24.06
N ALA A 153 16.51 -14.08 -24.04
CA ALA A 153 15.53 -13.95 -25.11
C ALA A 153 14.86 -12.57 -24.99
N THR A 154 15.29 -11.65 -25.82
CA THR A 154 14.52 -10.47 -26.19
C THR A 154 13.26 -10.93 -26.97
N GLY A 155 12.36 -11.63 -26.30
CA GLY A 155 11.12 -12.16 -26.85
C GLY A 155 9.94 -11.36 -26.29
N SER A 156 9.18 -10.71 -27.15
CA SER A 156 7.85 -10.23 -26.84
C SER A 156 6.90 -11.42 -26.77
N LEU A 157 6.19 -11.58 -25.65
CA LEU A 157 5.10 -12.55 -25.56
C LEU A 157 3.85 -11.97 -26.21
N PRO A 158 3.15 -12.70 -27.10
CA PRO A 158 1.90 -12.24 -27.66
C PRO A 158 0.85 -12.09 -26.55
N VAL A 159 0.15 -10.97 -26.58
CA VAL A 159 -1.08 -10.79 -25.79
C VAL A 159 -2.11 -11.75 -26.38
N GLY A 160 -2.73 -12.60 -25.55
CA GLY A 160 -3.77 -13.52 -26.01
C GLY A 160 -4.86 -12.83 -26.84
N GLU A 161 -5.60 -13.58 -27.66
CA GLU A 161 -6.49 -13.11 -28.72
C GLU A 161 -7.48 -11.99 -28.36
N ASN A 162 -7.68 -11.67 -27.09
CA ASN A 162 -8.59 -10.61 -26.63
C ASN A 162 -7.89 -9.33 -26.09
N GLY A 163 -6.56 -9.19 -26.17
CA GLY A 163 -5.87 -7.96 -25.77
C GLY A 163 -6.02 -7.55 -24.30
N ALA A 164 -6.59 -8.38 -23.46
CA ALA A 164 -6.92 -8.06 -22.08
C ALA A 164 -5.93 -8.70 -21.11
N LEU A 165 -5.03 -7.89 -20.57
CA LEU A 165 -4.45 -8.17 -19.26
C LEU A 165 -5.49 -7.78 -18.22
N ALA A 166 -6.06 -8.73 -17.49
CA ALA A 166 -7.05 -8.55 -16.41
C ALA A 166 -7.35 -7.08 -16.04
N GLY A 167 -8.34 -6.46 -16.68
CA GLY A 167 -8.77 -5.09 -16.38
C GLY A 167 -8.02 -3.95 -17.10
N VAL A 168 -7.03 -4.24 -17.97
CA VAL A 168 -6.35 -3.23 -18.80
C VAL A 168 -6.57 -3.60 -20.27
N ALA A 169 -7.44 -2.84 -20.94
CA ALA A 169 -7.55 -2.92 -22.39
C ALA A 169 -6.26 -2.36 -23.01
N LEU A 170 -5.49 -3.19 -23.68
CA LEU A 170 -4.34 -2.77 -24.47
C LEU A 170 -4.78 -2.41 -25.88
N PRO A 171 -4.11 -1.44 -26.53
CA PRO A 171 -4.34 -1.14 -27.94
C PRO A 171 -4.14 -2.39 -28.81
N ALA A 172 -4.89 -2.51 -29.89
CA ALA A 172 -4.75 -3.61 -30.83
C ALA A 172 -3.31 -3.63 -31.40
N GLY A 173 -2.67 -4.79 -31.39
CA GLY A 173 -1.28 -4.93 -31.82
C GLY A 173 -0.21 -4.58 -30.77
N ALA A 174 -0.62 -4.20 -29.55
CA ALA A 174 0.32 -4.00 -28.47
C ALA A 174 0.94 -5.32 -27.99
N GLN A 175 2.21 -5.27 -27.61
CA GLN A 175 2.98 -6.40 -27.10
C GLN A 175 3.56 -6.09 -25.72
N LEU A 176 3.66 -7.10 -24.87
CA LEU A 176 4.36 -6.97 -23.61
C LEU A 176 5.87 -6.97 -23.85
N VAL A 177 6.56 -5.98 -23.27
CA VAL A 177 8.00 -5.83 -23.44
C VAL A 177 8.73 -6.17 -22.15
N ARG A 178 9.79 -6.95 -22.25
CA ARG A 178 10.68 -7.24 -21.12
C ARG A 178 11.52 -6.00 -20.81
N THR A 179 11.27 -5.39 -19.66
CA THR A 179 12.05 -4.27 -19.13
C THR A 179 13.00 -4.76 -18.04
N SER A 180 13.91 -3.89 -17.60
CA SER A 180 14.73 -4.13 -16.40
C SER A 180 13.84 -4.48 -15.19
N SER A 181 12.74 -3.76 -15.01
CA SER A 181 11.77 -4.01 -13.92
C SER A 181 11.11 -5.39 -14.00
N VAL A 182 10.78 -5.88 -15.20
CA VAL A 182 10.22 -7.24 -15.37
C VAL A 182 11.23 -8.29 -14.92
N ARG A 183 12.50 -8.09 -15.24
CA ARG A 183 13.57 -9.01 -14.82
C ARG A 183 13.71 -9.04 -13.30
N SER A 184 13.78 -7.88 -12.66
CA SER A 184 13.89 -7.79 -11.21
C SER A 184 12.67 -8.38 -10.49
N VAL A 185 11.46 -8.22 -11.05
CA VAL A 185 10.25 -8.89 -10.53
C VAL A 185 10.37 -10.41 -10.67
N ALA A 186 10.85 -10.91 -11.82
CA ALA A 186 11.03 -12.35 -12.05
C ALA A 186 12.06 -12.96 -11.08
N GLU A 187 13.16 -12.28 -10.84
CA GLU A 187 14.17 -12.69 -9.86
C GLU A 187 13.59 -12.76 -8.44
N SER A 188 12.85 -11.72 -8.02
CA SER A 188 12.24 -11.65 -6.69
C SER A 188 11.15 -12.72 -6.50
N VAL A 189 10.33 -12.97 -7.52
CA VAL A 189 9.33 -14.03 -7.50
C VAL A 189 9.99 -15.40 -7.47
N GLY A 190 11.02 -15.62 -8.29
CA GLY A 190 11.79 -16.87 -8.30
C GLY A 190 12.43 -17.19 -6.95
N GLN A 191 13.00 -16.19 -6.29
CA GLN A 191 13.54 -16.32 -4.94
C GLN A 191 12.45 -16.67 -3.91
N ALA A 192 11.31 -15.99 -3.97
CA ALA A 192 10.17 -16.30 -3.11
C ALA A 192 9.64 -17.73 -3.34
N MET A 193 9.60 -18.19 -4.58
CA MET A 193 9.21 -19.57 -4.91
C MET A 193 10.18 -20.61 -4.33
N ALA A 194 11.48 -20.35 -4.42
CA ALA A 194 12.50 -21.24 -3.87
C ALA A 194 12.42 -21.41 -2.35
N THR A 195 11.96 -20.37 -1.63
CA THR A 195 11.83 -20.36 -0.17
C THR A 195 10.40 -20.59 0.33
N GLN A 196 9.42 -20.76 -0.58
CA GLN A 196 7.98 -20.71 -0.25
C GLN A 196 7.62 -19.46 0.55
N GLY A 197 8.25 -18.35 0.20
CA GLY A 197 8.16 -17.06 0.88
C GLY A 197 7.07 -16.17 0.31
N ALA A 198 7.13 -14.90 0.70
CA ALA A 198 6.27 -13.85 0.15
C ALA A 198 7.08 -12.74 -0.51
N VAL A 199 6.51 -12.14 -1.56
CA VAL A 199 7.06 -10.96 -2.22
C VAL A 199 5.99 -9.87 -2.35
N CYS A 200 6.37 -8.63 -2.12
CA CYS A 200 5.53 -7.46 -2.35
C CYS A 200 6.03 -6.71 -3.59
N VAL A 201 5.20 -6.65 -4.63
CA VAL A 201 5.49 -5.88 -5.86
C VAL A 201 4.70 -4.58 -5.82
N PHE A 202 5.38 -3.46 -5.69
CA PHE A 202 4.77 -2.16 -5.46
C PHE A 202 5.26 -1.07 -6.43
N GLY A 203 4.70 0.12 -6.34
CA GLY A 203 5.01 1.27 -7.18
C GLY A 203 3.73 2.02 -7.57
N ASP A 204 3.83 3.19 -8.19
CA ASP A 204 2.67 4.00 -8.52
C ASP A 204 1.72 3.34 -9.55
N PRO A 205 0.48 3.80 -9.65
CA PRO A 205 -0.46 3.32 -10.67
C PRO A 205 0.08 3.51 -12.09
N GLY A 206 -0.19 2.52 -12.96
CA GLY A 206 0.16 2.60 -14.38
C GLY A 206 1.61 2.25 -14.74
N ARG A 207 2.45 1.84 -13.77
CA ARG A 207 3.86 1.46 -14.03
C ARG A 207 4.06 0.02 -14.52
N GLY A 208 2.99 -0.74 -14.72
CA GLY A 208 3.07 -2.09 -15.30
C GLY A 208 3.30 -3.22 -14.30
N LYS A 209 3.07 -3.03 -12.99
CA LYS A 209 3.24 -4.07 -11.95
C LYS A 209 2.58 -5.40 -12.27
N THR A 210 1.27 -5.36 -12.57
CA THR A 210 0.49 -6.57 -12.91
C THR A 210 1.04 -7.24 -14.17
N ALA A 211 1.46 -6.46 -15.17
CA ALA A 211 2.07 -6.97 -16.39
C ALA A 211 3.42 -7.65 -16.10
N ALA A 212 4.27 -7.01 -15.28
CA ALA A 212 5.57 -7.55 -14.88
C ALA A 212 5.40 -8.90 -14.14
N VAL A 213 4.47 -8.97 -13.19
CA VAL A 213 4.18 -10.22 -12.47
C VAL A 213 3.63 -11.30 -13.42
N ARG A 214 2.74 -10.96 -14.37
CA ARG A 214 2.24 -11.91 -15.36
C ARG A 214 3.35 -12.47 -16.24
N MET A 215 4.25 -11.60 -16.71
CA MET A 215 5.40 -12.03 -17.51
C MET A 215 6.34 -12.92 -16.69
N ALA A 216 6.64 -12.54 -15.45
CA ALA A 216 7.46 -13.34 -14.55
C ALA A 216 6.86 -14.74 -14.29
N LEU A 217 5.53 -14.81 -14.12
CA LEU A 217 4.82 -16.06 -13.86
C LEU A 217 4.50 -16.87 -15.12
N GLY A 218 4.70 -16.31 -16.31
CA GLY A 218 4.61 -17.06 -17.58
C GLY A 218 5.72 -18.10 -17.75
N GLU A 219 6.77 -18.01 -16.94
CA GLU A 219 7.97 -18.87 -17.00
C GLU A 219 8.19 -19.69 -15.71
N VAL A 220 7.08 -19.96 -14.96
CA VAL A 220 7.21 -20.79 -13.76
C VAL A 220 7.63 -22.23 -14.10
N PRO A 221 8.44 -22.87 -13.24
CA PRO A 221 8.88 -24.24 -13.46
C PRO A 221 7.71 -25.23 -13.55
N PRO A 222 7.87 -26.32 -14.28
CA PRO A 222 6.87 -27.40 -14.32
C PRO A 222 6.50 -27.87 -12.92
N GLY A 223 5.21 -28.13 -12.71
CA GLY A 223 4.67 -28.56 -11.40
C GLY A 223 4.21 -27.43 -10.50
N TRP A 224 4.48 -26.16 -10.83
CA TRP A 224 3.91 -25.00 -10.13
C TRP A 224 2.58 -24.58 -10.76
N LYS A 225 1.62 -24.29 -9.91
CA LYS A 225 0.34 -23.69 -10.33
C LYS A 225 0.31 -22.20 -9.98
N VAL A 226 -0.29 -21.39 -10.84
CA VAL A 226 -0.48 -19.95 -10.58
C VAL A 226 -1.97 -19.68 -10.39
N THR A 227 -2.31 -19.04 -9.29
CA THR A 227 -3.69 -18.65 -8.98
C THR A 227 -3.77 -17.16 -8.68
N TRP A 228 -4.56 -16.44 -9.47
CA TRP A 228 -4.85 -15.02 -9.29
C TRP A 228 -6.11 -14.88 -8.47
N VAL A 229 -5.98 -14.27 -7.29
CA VAL A 229 -7.10 -14.02 -6.38
C VAL A 229 -7.59 -12.60 -6.55
N PRO A 230 -8.82 -12.39 -7.03
CA PRO A 230 -9.39 -11.05 -7.13
C PRO A 230 -9.73 -10.50 -5.74
N VAL A 231 -9.30 -9.27 -5.47
CA VAL A 231 -9.67 -8.58 -4.23
C VAL A 231 -11.10 -8.05 -4.36
N PRO A 232 -12.04 -8.45 -3.50
CA PRO A 232 -13.41 -7.94 -3.53
C PRO A 232 -13.47 -6.41 -3.41
N VAL A 233 -14.54 -5.79 -3.93
CA VAL A 233 -14.74 -4.33 -3.84
C VAL A 233 -14.76 -3.85 -2.39
N ARG A 234 -15.38 -4.64 -1.51
CA ARG A 234 -15.38 -4.43 -0.05
C ARG A 234 -14.76 -5.66 0.61
N PRO A 235 -13.42 -5.66 0.81
CA PRO A 235 -12.74 -6.84 1.32
C PRO A 235 -13.16 -7.15 2.76
N SER A 236 -13.47 -8.41 3.01
CA SER A 236 -13.72 -8.98 4.33
C SER A 236 -13.12 -10.39 4.37
N VAL A 237 -12.88 -10.95 5.55
CA VAL A 237 -12.33 -12.31 5.67
C VAL A 237 -13.22 -13.34 4.96
N ALA A 238 -14.53 -13.25 5.12
CA ALA A 238 -15.47 -14.13 4.43
C ALA A 238 -15.43 -13.94 2.90
N GLY A 239 -15.32 -12.68 2.44
CA GLY A 239 -15.18 -12.37 1.02
C GLY A 239 -13.88 -12.86 0.42
N MET A 240 -12.75 -12.71 1.14
CA MET A 240 -11.44 -13.22 0.71
C MET A 240 -11.41 -14.74 0.69
N ARG A 241 -11.96 -15.41 1.71
CA ARG A 241 -12.11 -16.87 1.73
C ARG A 241 -12.83 -17.38 0.49
N ARG A 242 -13.94 -16.73 0.14
CA ARG A 242 -14.69 -17.06 -1.05
C ARG A 242 -13.89 -16.77 -2.32
N ALA A 243 -13.24 -15.62 -2.42
CA ALA A 243 -12.42 -15.27 -3.58
C ALA A 243 -11.28 -16.27 -3.82
N VAL A 244 -10.62 -16.75 -2.75
CA VAL A 244 -9.60 -17.80 -2.84
C VAL A 244 -10.22 -19.12 -3.28
N PHE A 245 -11.35 -19.54 -2.70
CA PHE A 245 -12.06 -20.77 -3.07
C PHE A 245 -12.44 -20.77 -4.55
N ASP A 246 -13.05 -19.68 -5.03
CA ASP A 246 -13.47 -19.54 -6.42
C ASP A 246 -12.25 -19.48 -7.37
N ALA A 247 -11.18 -18.77 -6.98
CA ALA A 247 -9.94 -18.67 -7.78
C ALA A 247 -9.18 -20.01 -7.88
N LEU A 248 -9.32 -20.87 -6.90
CA LEU A 248 -8.76 -22.22 -6.94
C LEU A 248 -9.54 -23.18 -7.84
N GLY A 249 -10.72 -22.78 -8.32
CA GLY A 249 -11.59 -23.59 -9.16
C GLY A 249 -12.14 -24.82 -8.42
N LEU A 250 -12.38 -24.70 -7.11
CA LEU A 250 -12.87 -25.81 -6.31
C LEU A 250 -14.29 -26.21 -6.72
N ALA A 251 -14.48 -27.50 -6.98
CA ALA A 251 -15.75 -28.03 -7.42
C ALA A 251 -16.83 -27.96 -6.35
N GLY A 252 -18.07 -27.75 -6.78
CA GLY A 252 -19.23 -27.75 -5.90
C GLY A 252 -19.63 -26.38 -5.34
N ARG A 253 -20.58 -26.40 -4.41
CA ARG A 253 -21.09 -25.19 -3.78
C ARG A 253 -20.15 -24.73 -2.66
N PHE A 254 -19.93 -23.41 -2.56
CA PHE A 254 -19.16 -22.84 -1.45
C PHE A 254 -19.71 -23.33 -0.09
N PRO A 255 -18.85 -23.86 0.80
CA PRO A 255 -19.28 -24.43 2.08
C PRO A 255 -19.98 -23.43 2.98
N HIS A 256 -20.98 -23.89 3.74
CA HIS A 256 -21.78 -23.03 4.62
C HIS A 256 -21.04 -22.57 5.87
N THR A 257 -20.04 -23.32 6.32
CA THR A 257 -19.24 -22.96 7.49
C THR A 257 -17.83 -22.54 7.09
N SER A 258 -17.25 -21.60 7.84
CA SER A 258 -15.88 -21.14 7.60
C SER A 258 -14.86 -22.28 7.73
N ALA A 259 -15.03 -23.16 8.70
CA ALA A 259 -14.14 -24.28 8.94
C ALA A 259 -14.07 -25.26 7.75
N LEU A 260 -15.23 -25.60 7.16
CA LEU A 260 -15.26 -26.46 5.96
C LEU A 260 -14.68 -25.76 4.74
N ALA A 261 -14.91 -24.44 4.61
CA ALA A 261 -14.33 -23.67 3.51
C ALA A 261 -12.80 -23.55 3.66
N ASP A 262 -12.30 -23.31 4.87
CA ASP A 262 -10.86 -23.23 5.14
C ASP A 262 -10.19 -24.60 4.92
N ALA A 263 -10.82 -25.70 5.35
CA ALA A 263 -10.32 -27.07 5.08
C ALA A 263 -10.24 -27.37 3.58
N ALA A 264 -11.25 -26.96 2.79
CA ALA A 264 -11.24 -27.16 1.34
C ALA A 264 -10.15 -26.31 0.66
N VAL A 265 -9.99 -25.05 1.08
CA VAL A 265 -8.94 -24.15 0.56
C VAL A 265 -7.55 -24.66 0.91
N THR A 266 -7.29 -25.01 2.17
CA THR A 266 -5.97 -25.52 2.61
C THR A 266 -5.61 -26.83 1.93
N GLY A 267 -6.57 -27.75 1.77
CA GLY A 267 -6.37 -28.99 1.02
C GLY A 267 -5.94 -28.76 -0.42
N ALA A 268 -6.54 -27.78 -1.11
CA ALA A 268 -6.18 -27.42 -2.48
C ALA A 268 -4.85 -26.67 -2.60
N LEU A 269 -4.39 -26.05 -1.53
CA LEU A 269 -3.11 -25.33 -1.44
C LEU A 269 -1.94 -26.26 -1.04
N GLY A 270 -2.16 -27.57 -0.90
CA GLY A 270 -1.11 -28.55 -0.59
C GLY A 270 -0.12 -28.80 -1.73
N GLU A 271 -0.45 -28.43 -2.97
CA GLU A 271 0.45 -28.48 -4.11
C GLU A 271 1.23 -27.15 -4.26
N ALA A 272 2.44 -27.24 -4.86
CA ALA A 272 3.27 -26.06 -5.10
C ALA A 272 2.53 -25.02 -5.95
N ARG A 273 2.30 -23.84 -5.38
CA ARG A 273 1.45 -22.82 -6.00
C ARG A 273 1.92 -21.39 -5.70
N VAL A 274 1.83 -20.55 -6.70
CA VAL A 274 1.95 -19.10 -6.52
C VAL A 274 0.54 -18.52 -6.38
N LEU A 275 0.27 -17.92 -5.24
CA LEU A 275 -0.98 -17.22 -4.95
C LEU A 275 -0.75 -15.71 -5.16
N VAL A 276 -1.31 -15.16 -6.22
CA VAL A 276 -1.16 -13.75 -6.56
C VAL A 276 -2.39 -12.97 -6.11
N VAL A 277 -2.17 -11.95 -5.30
CA VAL A 277 -3.22 -11.03 -4.84
C VAL A 277 -2.91 -9.64 -5.40
N ASP A 278 -3.63 -9.24 -6.44
CA ASP A 278 -3.52 -7.90 -7.02
C ASP A 278 -4.37 -6.89 -6.24
N GLU A 279 -3.99 -5.61 -6.27
CA GLU A 279 -4.60 -4.54 -5.47
C GLU A 279 -4.51 -4.78 -3.94
N ALA A 280 -3.41 -5.38 -3.48
CA ALA A 280 -3.20 -5.77 -2.08
C ALA A 280 -3.28 -4.60 -1.09
N GLN A 281 -3.06 -3.34 -1.53
CA GLN A 281 -3.24 -2.15 -0.68
C GLN A 281 -4.69 -1.94 -0.23
N ARG A 282 -5.66 -2.59 -0.87
CA ARG A 282 -7.08 -2.52 -0.50
C ARG A 282 -7.47 -3.47 0.63
N LEU A 283 -6.58 -4.41 0.98
CA LEU A 283 -6.85 -5.40 2.00
C LEU A 283 -6.77 -4.79 3.41
N PRO A 284 -7.84 -4.89 4.22
CA PRO A 284 -7.76 -4.58 5.63
C PRO A 284 -6.96 -5.65 6.40
N VAL A 285 -6.49 -5.27 7.58
CA VAL A 285 -5.66 -6.13 8.44
C VAL A 285 -6.20 -7.56 8.59
N PRO A 286 -7.49 -7.81 8.90
CA PRO A 286 -7.99 -9.17 9.05
C PRO A 286 -7.90 -10.03 7.78
N CYS A 287 -7.95 -9.39 6.60
CA CYS A 287 -7.78 -10.13 5.33
C CYS A 287 -6.31 -10.51 5.09
N LEU A 288 -5.37 -9.66 5.47
CA LEU A 288 -3.94 -9.96 5.41
C LEU A 288 -3.57 -11.07 6.41
N GLU A 289 -4.12 -11.03 7.62
CA GLU A 289 -3.97 -12.08 8.63
C GLU A 289 -4.55 -13.41 8.14
N TYR A 290 -5.68 -13.38 7.43
CA TYR A 290 -6.24 -14.57 6.80
C TYR A 290 -5.32 -15.15 5.72
N LEU A 291 -4.78 -14.34 4.83
CA LEU A 291 -3.81 -14.80 3.83
C LEU A 291 -2.54 -15.34 4.48
N GLN A 292 -2.08 -14.70 5.56
CA GLN A 292 -0.96 -15.18 6.34
C GLN A 292 -1.28 -16.55 6.98
N SER A 293 -2.47 -16.74 7.54
CA SER A 293 -2.85 -18.03 8.13
C SER A 293 -2.89 -19.17 7.12
N LEU A 294 -3.27 -18.89 5.86
CA LEU A 294 -3.18 -19.85 4.77
C LEU A 294 -1.71 -20.16 4.41
N TRP A 295 -0.86 -19.15 4.40
CA TRP A 295 0.55 -19.32 4.08
C TRP A 295 1.33 -20.04 5.19
N ASP A 296 1.01 -19.77 6.46
CA ASP A 296 1.65 -20.40 7.61
C ASP A 296 1.13 -21.83 7.89
N HIS A 297 0.06 -22.26 7.24
CA HIS A 297 -0.55 -23.54 7.48
C HIS A 297 0.38 -24.70 7.03
N PRO A 298 0.70 -25.68 7.88
CA PRO A 298 1.69 -26.73 7.58
C PRO A 298 1.29 -27.63 6.40
N GLY A 299 -0.01 -27.68 6.05
CA GLY A 299 -0.52 -28.44 4.93
C GLY A 299 -0.50 -27.68 3.60
N THR A 300 0.00 -26.45 3.54
CA THR A 300 0.03 -25.65 2.31
C THR A 300 1.45 -25.47 1.77
N ARG A 301 1.56 -25.34 0.44
CA ARG A 301 2.83 -25.14 -0.26
C ARG A 301 2.70 -23.93 -1.19
N ILE A 302 2.54 -22.74 -0.61
CA ILE A 302 2.27 -21.52 -1.38
C ILE A 302 3.41 -20.51 -1.29
N THR A 303 3.61 -19.81 -2.39
CA THR A 303 4.34 -18.56 -2.46
C THR A 303 3.34 -17.44 -2.61
N LEU A 304 3.41 -16.43 -1.77
CA LEU A 304 2.46 -15.31 -1.79
C LEU A 304 3.05 -14.11 -2.55
N VAL A 305 2.37 -13.68 -3.61
CA VAL A 305 2.74 -12.50 -4.39
C VAL A 305 1.68 -11.41 -4.18
N LEU A 306 2.05 -10.37 -3.44
CA LEU A 306 1.18 -9.24 -3.12
C LEU A 306 1.52 -8.07 -4.04
N VAL A 307 0.58 -7.68 -4.89
CA VAL A 307 0.79 -6.64 -5.92
C VAL A 307 -0.10 -5.44 -5.61
N GLY A 308 0.44 -4.22 -5.75
CA GLY A 308 -0.44 -3.05 -5.63
C GLY A 308 0.28 -1.70 -5.54
N ALA A 309 -0.47 -0.63 -5.77
CA ALA A 309 0.03 0.73 -5.58
C ALA A 309 -0.11 1.14 -4.10
N GLY A 310 1.02 1.29 -3.40
CA GLY A 310 1.02 1.56 -1.96
C GLY A 310 0.83 0.31 -1.10
N SER A 311 0.95 -0.90 -1.67
CA SER A 311 0.92 -2.15 -0.91
C SER A 311 2.04 -2.23 0.12
N GLU A 312 3.22 -1.68 -0.18
CA GLU A 312 4.33 -1.57 0.76
C GLU A 312 3.93 -0.83 2.05
N ARG A 313 3.13 0.23 1.93
CA ARG A 313 2.65 1.00 3.09
C ARG A 313 1.57 0.27 3.88
N ALA A 314 0.70 -0.46 3.16
CA ALA A 314 -0.34 -1.25 3.81
C ALA A 314 0.26 -2.40 4.61
N LEU A 315 1.21 -3.12 4.03
CA LEU A 315 1.88 -4.27 4.63
C LEU A 315 2.84 -3.87 5.75
N SER A 316 3.56 -2.75 5.63
CA SER A 316 4.47 -2.25 6.68
C SER A 316 3.75 -1.91 8.01
N ARG A 317 2.42 -1.78 7.98
CA ARG A 317 1.61 -1.56 9.20
C ARG A 317 1.41 -2.83 10.02
N LEU A 318 1.77 -3.99 9.47
CA LEU A 318 1.64 -5.31 10.08
C LEU A 318 3.03 -5.95 10.22
N PRO A 319 3.75 -5.72 11.34
CA PRO A 319 5.10 -6.23 11.54
C PRO A 319 5.22 -7.74 11.35
N GLN A 320 4.19 -8.51 11.75
CA GLN A 320 4.16 -9.96 11.61
C GLN A 320 4.11 -10.43 10.15
N VAL A 321 3.47 -9.66 9.25
CA VAL A 321 3.45 -9.94 7.81
C VAL A 321 4.70 -9.38 7.15
N ALA A 322 5.07 -8.14 7.47
CA ALA A 322 6.20 -7.44 6.88
C ALA A 322 7.54 -8.16 7.11
N SER A 323 7.74 -8.74 8.30
CA SER A 323 8.97 -9.48 8.65
C SER A 323 9.15 -10.77 7.85
N ARG A 324 8.09 -11.29 7.23
CA ARG A 324 8.08 -12.53 6.44
C ARG A 324 8.13 -12.30 4.94
N ILE A 325 7.98 -11.04 4.50
CA ILE A 325 8.15 -10.70 3.09
C ILE A 325 9.64 -10.74 2.77
N GLY A 326 10.03 -11.74 1.99
CA GLY A 326 11.43 -11.97 1.61
C GLY A 326 11.97 -10.97 0.59
N ALA A 327 11.09 -10.35 -0.19
CA ALA A 327 11.48 -9.34 -1.17
C ALA A 327 10.44 -8.21 -1.30
N TRP A 328 10.92 -6.97 -1.31
CA TRP A 328 10.14 -5.76 -1.56
C TRP A 328 10.58 -5.19 -2.91
N GLN A 329 9.83 -5.50 -3.96
CA GLN A 329 10.20 -5.16 -5.33
C GLN A 329 9.44 -3.92 -5.81
N GLU A 330 10.14 -2.82 -5.97
CA GLU A 330 9.57 -1.65 -6.62
C GLU A 330 9.57 -1.83 -8.14
N VAL A 331 8.46 -1.42 -8.78
CA VAL A 331 8.38 -1.19 -10.22
C VAL A 331 8.43 0.33 -10.44
N PRO A 332 9.61 0.87 -10.78
CA PRO A 332 9.81 2.30 -10.98
C PRO A 332 9.14 2.79 -12.27
N ARG A 333 9.25 4.07 -12.53
CA ARG A 333 8.95 4.64 -13.85
C ARG A 333 9.89 4.04 -14.89
N LEU A 334 9.43 3.95 -16.13
CA LEU A 334 10.30 3.61 -17.24
C LEU A 334 11.44 4.63 -17.32
N ASP A 335 12.66 4.13 -17.37
CA ASP A 335 13.84 4.99 -17.48
C ASP A 335 13.86 5.68 -18.85
N ALA A 336 14.29 6.94 -18.88
CA ALA A 336 14.42 7.71 -20.10
C ALA A 336 15.33 7.03 -21.15
N ALA A 337 16.34 6.29 -20.72
CA ALA A 337 17.20 5.51 -21.61
C ALA A 337 16.49 4.29 -22.21
N GLU A 338 15.51 3.71 -21.53
CA GLU A 338 14.77 2.54 -21.99
C GLU A 338 13.54 2.93 -22.87
N VAL A 339 13.06 4.19 -22.79
CA VAL A 339 11.81 4.64 -23.44
C VAL A 339 11.78 4.25 -24.92
N ALA A 340 12.81 4.60 -25.69
CA ALA A 340 12.82 4.34 -27.12
C ALA A 340 12.70 2.85 -27.45
N THR A 341 13.48 2.01 -26.78
CA THR A 341 13.47 0.55 -27.00
C THR A 341 12.18 -0.09 -26.55
N VAL A 342 11.68 0.30 -25.37
CA VAL A 342 10.47 -0.29 -24.79
C VAL A 342 9.23 0.12 -25.58
N VAL A 343 9.10 1.38 -25.95
CA VAL A 343 7.92 1.89 -26.64
C VAL A 343 7.83 1.37 -28.08
N THR A 344 8.93 1.26 -28.80
CA THR A 344 8.99 0.64 -30.13
C THR A 344 8.72 -0.86 -30.09
N GLY A 345 9.11 -1.54 -29.02
CA GLY A 345 8.76 -2.93 -28.75
C GLY A 345 7.29 -3.11 -28.33
N PHE A 346 6.73 -2.13 -27.62
CA PHE A 346 5.35 -2.17 -27.16
C PHE A 346 4.34 -2.10 -28.30
N HIS A 347 4.58 -1.25 -29.32
CA HIS A 347 3.65 -1.15 -30.45
C HIS A 347 4.34 -0.71 -31.75
N PRO A 348 4.02 -1.33 -32.92
CA PRO A 348 4.64 -1.03 -34.20
C PRO A 348 4.54 0.43 -34.65
N LEU A 349 3.46 1.14 -34.32
CA LEU A 349 3.28 2.57 -34.65
C LEU A 349 4.45 3.45 -34.20
N TRP A 350 5.10 3.10 -33.11
CA TRP A 350 6.21 3.89 -32.55
C TRP A 350 7.54 3.64 -33.22
N ARG A 351 7.66 2.61 -34.08
CA ARG A 351 8.89 2.29 -34.81
C ARG A 351 9.28 3.34 -35.85
N THR A 352 8.28 4.07 -36.35
CA THR A 352 8.50 5.14 -37.34
C THR A 352 8.82 6.50 -36.69
N VAL A 353 8.72 6.60 -35.36
CA VAL A 353 8.97 7.83 -34.60
C VAL A 353 10.42 7.86 -34.15
N PRO A 354 11.19 8.93 -34.45
CA PRO A 354 12.58 9.04 -34.03
C PRO A 354 12.75 9.00 -32.52
N ALA A 355 13.81 8.38 -32.01
CA ALA A 355 14.09 8.24 -30.58
C ALA A 355 14.07 9.57 -29.80
N PRO A 356 14.59 10.71 -30.33
CA PRO A 356 14.46 12.01 -29.67
C PRO A 356 13.02 12.47 -29.47
N ASP A 357 12.13 12.15 -30.43
CA ASP A 357 10.71 12.49 -30.33
C ASP A 357 10.00 11.57 -29.32
N LEU A 358 10.34 10.28 -29.24
CA LEU A 358 9.84 9.39 -28.18
C LEU A 358 10.23 9.91 -26.79
N THR A 359 11.47 10.33 -26.62
CA THR A 359 11.95 10.95 -25.38
C THR A 359 11.20 12.24 -25.06
N TRP A 360 10.92 13.07 -26.07
CA TRP A 360 10.13 14.29 -25.90
C TRP A 360 8.69 13.97 -25.52
N ILE A 361 8.05 12.96 -26.14
CA ILE A 361 6.69 12.51 -25.78
C ILE A 361 6.67 12.06 -24.32
N ASP A 362 7.65 11.28 -23.91
CA ASP A 362 7.73 10.81 -22.54
C ASP A 362 7.85 11.95 -21.52
N ARG A 363 8.79 12.86 -21.75
CA ARG A 363 8.99 14.04 -20.90
C ARG A 363 7.76 14.97 -20.85
N SER A 364 7.03 15.09 -21.95
CA SER A 364 5.92 16.03 -22.08
C SER A 364 4.57 15.47 -21.61
N CYS A 365 4.40 14.14 -21.60
CA CYS A 365 3.09 13.53 -21.37
C CYS A 365 3.12 12.20 -20.61
N ALA A 366 3.97 11.25 -21.01
CA ALA A 366 3.88 9.90 -20.48
C ALA A 366 4.61 9.74 -19.13
N HIS A 367 5.66 10.51 -18.89
CA HIS A 367 6.44 10.54 -17.65
C HIS A 367 6.84 9.14 -17.14
N GLY A 368 7.26 8.27 -18.05
CA GLY A 368 7.64 6.89 -17.74
C GLY A 368 6.48 5.98 -17.33
N THR A 369 5.24 6.34 -17.66
CA THR A 369 4.04 5.61 -17.24
C THR A 369 3.44 4.80 -18.40
N PHE A 370 3.46 3.47 -18.30
CA PHE A 370 2.92 2.58 -19.35
C PHE A 370 1.44 2.82 -19.66
N ARG A 371 0.63 3.13 -18.65
CA ARG A 371 -0.79 3.44 -18.86
C ARG A 371 -0.98 4.63 -19.79
N THR A 372 -0.15 5.66 -19.64
CA THR A 372 -0.19 6.84 -20.52
C THR A 372 0.28 6.51 -21.92
N TRP A 373 1.34 5.71 -22.08
CA TRP A 373 1.78 5.22 -23.38
C TRP A 373 0.72 4.39 -24.08
N ALA A 374 0.04 3.49 -23.36
CA ALA A 374 -1.08 2.71 -23.91
C ALA A 374 -2.25 3.60 -24.37
N ALA A 375 -2.61 4.60 -23.56
CA ALA A 375 -3.65 5.56 -23.92
C ALA A 375 -3.25 6.40 -25.15
N LEU A 376 -2.01 6.91 -25.20
CA LEU A 376 -1.48 7.63 -26.38
C LEU A 376 -1.52 6.75 -27.63
N THR A 377 -1.13 5.49 -27.52
CA THR A 377 -1.17 4.54 -28.63
C THR A 377 -2.60 4.36 -29.16
N ALA A 378 -3.56 4.12 -28.27
CA ALA A 378 -4.97 3.96 -28.66
C ALA A 378 -5.53 5.22 -29.34
N HIS A 379 -5.24 6.40 -28.81
CA HIS A 379 -5.65 7.67 -29.42
C HIS A 379 -4.96 7.93 -30.75
N LEU A 380 -3.69 7.58 -30.88
CA LEU A 380 -2.94 7.71 -32.12
C LEU A 380 -3.49 6.78 -33.21
N GLN A 381 -3.75 5.50 -32.87
CA GLN A 381 -4.39 4.55 -33.79
C GLN A 381 -5.72 5.10 -34.32
N ASN A 382 -6.57 5.59 -33.41
CA ASN A 382 -7.87 6.13 -33.82
C ASN A 382 -7.71 7.38 -34.69
N ALA A 383 -6.75 8.26 -34.39
CA ALA A 383 -6.50 9.44 -35.24
C ALA A 383 -6.01 9.07 -36.63
N LEU A 384 -5.15 8.07 -36.78
CA LEU A 384 -4.66 7.58 -38.07
C LEU A 384 -5.75 6.87 -38.89
N LEU A 385 -6.70 6.20 -38.23
CA LEU A 385 -7.84 5.56 -38.90
C LEU A 385 -8.88 6.58 -39.40
N THR A 386 -9.00 7.73 -38.75
CA THR A 386 -10.01 8.76 -39.08
C THR A 386 -9.53 9.80 -40.07
N THR A 387 -8.22 9.88 -40.34
CA THR A 387 -7.62 10.89 -41.23
C THR A 387 -6.66 10.23 -42.22
N ALA A 388 -7.03 10.09 -43.46
CA ALA A 388 -6.32 9.32 -44.48
C ALA A 388 -4.85 9.77 -44.72
N ASP A 389 -4.53 11.06 -44.49
CA ASP A 389 -3.19 11.64 -44.66
C ASP A 389 -2.51 12.02 -43.32
N ALA A 390 -2.93 11.44 -42.22
CA ALA A 390 -2.36 11.79 -40.92
C ALA A 390 -0.93 11.23 -40.79
N SER A 391 0.05 12.10 -40.76
CA SER A 391 1.41 11.79 -40.35
C SER A 391 1.57 11.96 -38.84
N ILE A 392 2.44 11.15 -38.24
CA ILE A 392 2.77 11.28 -36.83
C ILE A 392 3.72 12.47 -36.65
N ASP A 393 3.16 13.66 -36.48
CA ASP A 393 3.91 14.88 -36.24
C ASP A 393 3.69 15.43 -34.81
N ARG A 394 4.49 16.42 -34.44
CA ARG A 394 4.39 17.05 -33.11
C ARG A 394 3.07 17.81 -32.90
N ALA A 395 2.41 18.26 -33.99
CA ALA A 395 1.13 18.97 -33.88
C ALA A 395 0.01 17.98 -33.50
N LEU A 396 -0.03 16.81 -34.16
CA LEU A 396 -0.94 15.72 -33.81
C LEU A 396 -0.67 15.27 -32.36
N LEU A 397 0.58 14.99 -31.99
CA LEU A 397 0.95 14.53 -30.65
C LEU A 397 0.54 15.52 -29.56
N ARG A 398 0.75 16.84 -29.75
CA ARG A 398 0.28 17.86 -28.79
C ARG A 398 -1.24 17.87 -28.62
N ARG A 399 -2.00 17.62 -29.70
CA ARG A 399 -3.47 17.48 -29.59
C ARG A 399 -3.86 16.25 -28.77
N LEU A 400 -3.16 15.14 -28.95
CA LEU A 400 -3.40 13.91 -28.20
C LEU A 400 -3.03 14.04 -26.72
N PHE A 401 -1.96 14.77 -26.37
CA PHE A 401 -1.57 15.02 -24.97
C PHE A 401 -2.69 15.64 -24.15
N LYS A 402 -3.42 16.62 -24.73
CA LYS A 402 -4.57 17.26 -24.08
C LYS A 402 -5.73 16.29 -23.76
N ARG A 403 -5.80 15.14 -24.45
CA ARG A 403 -6.84 14.12 -24.22
C ARG A 403 -6.42 13.06 -23.22
N VAL A 404 -5.12 12.87 -23.05
CA VAL A 404 -4.55 11.81 -22.18
C VAL A 404 -4.11 12.36 -20.84
N ALA A 405 -3.61 13.58 -20.77
CA ALA A 405 -3.27 14.23 -19.51
C ALA A 405 -4.54 14.65 -18.76
N PRO A 406 -4.64 14.41 -17.43
CA PRO A 406 -5.73 14.98 -16.65
C PRO A 406 -5.68 16.51 -16.75
N PRO A 407 -6.83 17.20 -16.75
CA PRO A 407 -6.83 18.66 -16.66
C PRO A 407 -6.13 19.08 -15.37
N LEU A 408 -5.20 20.02 -15.48
CA LEU A 408 -4.48 20.62 -14.35
C LEU A 408 -5.45 21.40 -13.45
#